data_07e4f93acce3b6602b76284c354c3eab
#
_entry.id   07e4f93acce3b6602b76284c354c3eab
#
_cell.length_a   1.000
_cell.length_b   1.000
_cell.length_c   1.000
_cell.angle_alpha   90.00
_cell.angle_beta   90.00
_cell.angle_gamma   90.00
#
_symmetry.space_group_name_H-M   'P 1'
#
loop_
_entity.id
_entity.type
_entity.pdbx_description
1 polymer ?
#
loop_
_entity_poly.entity_id
_entity_poly.type
_entity_poly.pdbx_seq_one_letter_code
_entity_poly.pdbx_strand_id
1 'polypeptide(L)'
;MKTAMDLVAAAKAQVTEISVAEAEAVIRDADVLLDVREAEEFNAGHIPGAVHASRGMLEFRLSGSPQLASRDLKFVLYCKTSGRAALAAAVMKEMGYLNVQSIAGGFDAWAAAGKPVHKPELPAFE
;
A
#
# COMPACT_ATOMS: atom_id res chain seq x y z
N MET A 1 -9.74 -25.94 -4.62
CA MET A 1 -8.39 -25.39 -4.35
C MET A 1 -8.31 -23.98 -4.92
N LYS A 2 -7.77 -23.04 -4.17
CA LYS A 2 -7.68 -21.65 -4.62
C LYS A 2 -6.24 -21.26 -4.94
N THR A 3 -6.07 -20.50 -6.02
CA THR A 3 -4.78 -19.92 -6.39
C THR A 3 -4.62 -18.54 -5.76
N ALA A 4 -3.40 -17.98 -5.82
CA ALA A 4 -3.17 -16.61 -5.39
C ALA A 4 -4.09 -15.63 -6.14
N MET A 5 -4.28 -15.83 -7.44
CA MET A 5 -5.14 -14.95 -8.24
C MET A 5 -6.62 -15.08 -7.87
N ASP A 6 -7.05 -16.25 -7.40
CA ASP A 6 -8.41 -16.40 -6.88
C ASP A 6 -8.60 -15.58 -5.61
N LEU A 7 -7.60 -15.57 -4.72
CA LEU A 7 -7.64 -14.78 -3.49
C LEU A 7 -7.61 -13.28 -3.81
N VAL A 8 -6.80 -12.88 -4.78
CA VAL A 8 -6.73 -11.48 -5.22
C VAL A 8 -8.06 -11.02 -5.79
N ALA A 9 -8.69 -11.83 -6.66
CA ALA A 9 -9.98 -11.50 -7.24
C ALA A 9 -11.06 -11.33 -6.16
N ALA A 10 -11.07 -12.23 -5.18
CA ALA A 10 -12.02 -12.14 -4.06
C ALA A 10 -11.76 -10.87 -3.21
N ALA A 11 -10.50 -10.54 -2.97
CA ALA A 11 -10.14 -9.31 -2.26
C ALA A 11 -10.59 -8.07 -3.02
N LYS A 12 -10.33 -8.00 -4.32
CA LYS A 12 -10.71 -6.86 -5.16
C LYS A 12 -12.22 -6.64 -5.19
N ALA A 13 -13.01 -7.70 -5.04
CA ALA A 13 -14.47 -7.59 -5.02
C ALA A 13 -15.01 -6.86 -3.79
N GLN A 14 -14.21 -6.75 -2.73
CA GLN A 14 -14.66 -6.13 -1.45
C GLN A 14 -13.84 -4.91 -1.04
N VAL A 15 -12.88 -4.46 -1.84
CA VAL A 15 -12.06 -3.29 -1.53
C VAL A 15 -12.25 -2.20 -2.59
N THR A 16 -11.87 -0.98 -2.24
CA THR A 16 -11.93 0.15 -3.15
C THR A 16 -10.57 0.38 -3.80
N GLU A 17 -10.52 0.33 -5.12
CA GLU A 17 -9.34 0.71 -5.88
C GLU A 17 -9.53 2.11 -6.47
N ILE A 18 -8.45 2.90 -6.48
CA ILE A 18 -8.43 4.21 -7.14
C ILE A 18 -7.44 4.16 -8.31
N SER A 19 -7.70 4.95 -9.33
CA SER A 19 -6.79 5.04 -10.48
C SER A 19 -5.53 5.83 -10.10
N VAL A 20 -4.45 5.62 -10.85
CA VAL A 20 -3.22 6.40 -10.65
C VAL A 20 -3.47 7.89 -10.94
N ALA A 21 -4.40 8.21 -11.82
CA ALA A 21 -4.77 9.60 -12.11
C ALA A 21 -5.38 10.30 -10.89
N GLU A 22 -6.11 9.57 -10.05
CA GLU A 22 -6.73 10.09 -8.83
C GLU A 22 -5.80 10.04 -7.63
N ALA A 23 -4.74 9.24 -7.69
CA ALA A 23 -3.93 8.87 -6.54
C ALA A 23 -3.30 10.06 -5.82
N GLU A 24 -2.76 11.05 -6.55
CA GLU A 24 -2.12 12.19 -5.88
C GLU A 24 -3.08 12.98 -5.00
N ALA A 25 -4.29 13.23 -5.48
CA ALA A 25 -5.29 13.96 -4.71
C ALA A 25 -5.75 13.15 -3.49
N VAL A 26 -5.95 11.83 -3.66
CA VAL A 26 -6.38 10.95 -2.58
C VAL A 26 -5.28 10.83 -1.52
N ILE A 27 -4.01 10.71 -1.94
CA ILE A 27 -2.87 10.66 -1.02
C ILE A 27 -2.77 11.94 -0.18
N ARG A 28 -2.98 13.11 -0.80
CA ARG A 28 -2.94 14.39 -0.07
C ARG A 28 -4.00 14.46 1.03
N ASP A 29 -5.14 13.82 0.82
CA ASP A 29 -6.23 13.79 1.79
C ASP A 29 -6.11 12.62 2.79
N ALA A 30 -5.19 11.71 2.56
CA ALA A 30 -5.01 10.53 3.41
C ALA A 30 -4.16 10.84 4.64
N ASP A 31 -4.39 10.07 5.70
CA ASP A 31 -3.57 10.12 6.91
C ASP A 31 -2.31 9.30 6.76
N VAL A 32 -2.39 8.17 6.06
CA VAL A 32 -1.28 7.22 5.90
C VAL A 32 -1.24 6.68 4.48
N LEU A 33 -0.05 6.70 3.89
CA LEU A 33 0.24 6.02 2.62
C LEU A 33 1.13 4.82 2.95
N LEU A 34 0.65 3.60 2.71
CA LEU A 34 1.36 2.37 3.02
C LEU A 34 1.88 1.69 1.75
N ASP A 35 3.18 1.43 1.74
CA ASP A 35 3.82 0.56 0.75
C ASP A 35 3.89 -0.84 1.35
N VAL A 36 3.16 -1.79 0.75
CA VAL A 36 3.10 -3.17 1.26
C VAL A 36 4.01 -4.14 0.50
N ARG A 37 4.93 -3.57 -0.29
CA ARG A 37 5.95 -4.37 -0.98
C ARG A 37 7.03 -4.83 -0.01
N GLU A 38 7.98 -5.63 -0.50
CA GLU A 38 9.12 -6.04 0.29
C GLU A 38 10.10 -4.88 0.52
N ALA A 39 10.94 -5.01 1.55
CA ALA A 39 11.87 -3.95 1.92
C ALA A 39 12.83 -3.58 0.78
N GLU A 40 13.29 -4.55 0.00
CA GLU A 40 14.17 -4.29 -1.14
C GLU A 40 13.50 -3.42 -2.21
N GLU A 41 12.22 -3.68 -2.47
CA GLU A 41 11.43 -2.87 -3.41
C GLU A 41 11.28 -1.44 -2.89
N PHE A 42 10.92 -1.29 -1.63
CA PHE A 42 10.77 0.01 -0.98
C PHE A 42 12.07 0.82 -1.03
N ASN A 43 13.19 0.17 -0.71
CA ASN A 43 14.49 0.83 -0.68
C ASN A 43 15.02 1.18 -2.07
N ALA A 44 14.56 0.50 -3.11
CA ALA A 44 14.92 0.82 -4.50
C ALA A 44 14.16 2.05 -5.03
N GLY A 45 13.09 2.43 -4.38
CA GLY A 45 12.28 3.60 -4.73
C GLY A 45 10.84 3.41 -4.28
N HIS A 46 10.24 4.46 -3.74
CA HIS A 46 8.85 4.43 -3.28
C HIS A 46 8.17 5.78 -3.50
N ILE A 47 6.87 5.82 -3.37
CA ILE A 47 6.11 7.06 -3.45
C ILE A 47 6.49 7.95 -2.25
N PRO A 48 6.81 9.23 -2.46
CA PRO A 48 7.21 10.12 -1.36
C PRO A 48 6.17 10.14 -0.24
N GLY A 49 6.64 10.03 1.00
CA GLY A 49 5.78 10.01 2.18
C GLY A 49 5.25 8.65 2.58
N ALA A 50 5.54 7.59 1.80
CA ALA A 50 5.07 6.26 2.11
C ALA A 50 5.74 5.69 3.37
N VAL A 51 4.92 5.05 4.19
CA VAL A 51 5.39 4.24 5.33
C VAL A 51 5.46 2.80 4.86
N HIS A 52 6.54 2.11 5.18
CA HIS A 52 6.71 0.72 4.77
C HIS A 52 6.12 -0.25 5.79
N ALA A 53 5.27 -1.15 5.30
CA ALA A 53 4.76 -2.26 6.08
C ALA A 53 4.55 -3.43 5.12
N SER A 54 5.56 -4.30 4.99
CA SER A 54 5.49 -5.43 4.06
C SER A 54 4.25 -6.28 4.32
N ARG A 55 3.70 -6.88 3.26
CA ARG A 55 2.47 -7.68 3.38
C ARG A 55 2.58 -8.72 4.49
N GLY A 56 3.74 -9.37 4.61
CA GLY A 56 3.96 -10.41 5.62
C GLY A 56 3.99 -9.90 7.06
N MET A 57 4.20 -8.61 7.27
CA MET A 57 4.27 -7.99 8.60
C MET A 57 3.13 -7.01 8.86
N LEU A 58 2.24 -6.83 7.90
CA LEU A 58 1.20 -5.79 7.96
C LEU A 58 0.36 -5.86 9.23
N GLU A 59 -0.20 -7.01 9.53
CA GLU A 59 -1.11 -7.18 10.68
C GLU A 59 -0.40 -6.84 11.98
N PHE A 60 0.85 -7.28 12.11
CA PHE A 60 1.66 -7.02 13.29
C PHE A 60 2.03 -5.54 13.42
N ARG A 61 2.36 -4.90 12.30
CA ARG A 61 2.67 -3.48 12.28
C ARG A 61 1.46 -2.62 12.63
N LEU A 62 0.30 -2.96 12.09
CA LEU A 62 -0.94 -2.25 12.40
C LEU A 62 -1.31 -2.36 13.88
N SER A 63 -1.15 -3.55 14.44
CA SER A 63 -1.48 -3.79 15.85
C SER A 63 -0.44 -3.23 16.81
N GLY A 64 0.83 -3.19 16.40
CA GLY A 64 1.92 -2.79 17.26
C GLY A 64 2.33 -1.31 17.18
N SER A 65 1.79 -0.54 16.22
CA SER A 65 2.15 0.85 16.02
C SER A 65 1.00 1.77 16.39
N PRO A 66 1.11 2.56 17.46
CA PRO A 66 0.03 3.47 17.86
C PRO A 66 -0.41 4.43 16.76
N GLN A 67 0.53 4.85 15.89
CA GLN A 67 0.26 5.76 14.78
C GLN A 67 -0.62 5.14 13.70
N LEU A 68 -0.76 3.81 13.67
CA LEU A 68 -1.50 3.08 12.65
C LEU A 68 -2.76 2.41 13.21
N ALA A 69 -2.98 2.50 14.52
CA ALA A 69 -3.99 1.70 15.21
C ALA A 69 -5.42 2.24 15.08
N SER A 70 -5.60 3.53 14.92
CA SER A 70 -6.93 4.12 14.89
C SER A 70 -7.70 3.69 13.62
N ARG A 71 -8.89 3.13 13.82
CA ARG A 71 -9.69 2.51 12.76
C ARG A 71 -10.33 3.52 11.79
N ASP A 72 -10.38 4.79 12.14
CA ASP A 72 -10.94 5.85 11.31
C ASP A 72 -9.89 6.64 10.50
N LEU A 73 -8.61 6.29 10.62
CA LEU A 73 -7.56 6.86 9.77
C LEU A 73 -7.84 6.52 8.30
N LYS A 74 -7.52 7.47 7.42
CA LYS A 74 -7.63 7.27 5.97
C LYS A 74 -6.33 6.71 5.43
N PHE A 75 -6.40 5.49 4.89
CA PHE A 75 -5.24 4.79 4.34
C PHE A 75 -5.31 4.71 2.83
N VAL A 76 -4.16 4.92 2.19
CA VAL A 76 -3.96 4.54 0.79
C VAL A 76 -2.82 3.52 0.76
N LEU A 77 -3.08 2.37 0.11
CA LEU A 77 -2.13 1.27 0.00
C LEU A 77 -1.68 1.09 -1.44
N TYR A 78 -0.45 0.65 -1.62
CA TYR A 78 0.01 0.21 -2.95
C TYR A 78 1.05 -0.90 -2.82
N CYS A 79 1.16 -1.68 -3.89
CA CYS A 79 2.25 -2.64 -4.08
C CYS A 79 2.88 -2.39 -5.46
N LYS A 80 3.49 -3.40 -6.07
CA LYS A 80 4.07 -3.24 -7.41
C LYS A 80 3.00 -3.03 -8.47
N THR A 81 1.98 -3.88 -8.47
CA THR A 81 0.83 -3.78 -9.37
C THR A 81 -0.46 -3.57 -8.57
N SER A 82 -1.15 -4.64 -8.15
CA SER A 82 -2.38 -4.49 -7.38
C SER A 82 -2.68 -5.63 -6.42
N GLY A 83 -2.08 -6.80 -6.62
CA GLY A 83 -2.47 -8.02 -5.90
C GLY A 83 -2.22 -7.97 -4.40
N ARG A 84 -0.98 -7.69 -4.00
CA ARG A 84 -0.62 -7.62 -2.56
C ARG A 84 -1.39 -6.52 -1.84
N ALA A 85 -1.59 -5.37 -2.50
CA ALA A 85 -2.34 -4.26 -1.91
C ALA A 85 -3.82 -4.62 -1.75
N ALA A 86 -4.42 -5.34 -2.70
CA ALA A 86 -5.80 -5.80 -2.58
C ALA A 86 -5.96 -6.76 -1.39
N LEU A 87 -5.04 -7.72 -1.26
CA LEU A 87 -5.04 -8.64 -0.11
C LEU A 87 -4.87 -7.88 1.21
N ALA A 88 -3.97 -6.91 1.24
CA ALA A 88 -3.73 -6.07 2.41
C ALA A 88 -4.99 -5.27 2.79
N ALA A 89 -5.63 -4.64 1.81
CA ALA A 89 -6.84 -3.85 2.05
C ALA A 89 -7.98 -4.73 2.58
N ALA A 90 -8.14 -5.95 2.05
CA ALA A 90 -9.16 -6.88 2.52
C ALA A 90 -8.91 -7.28 3.98
N VAL A 91 -7.66 -7.56 4.36
CA VAL A 91 -7.30 -7.90 5.73
C VAL A 91 -7.53 -6.70 6.66
N MET A 92 -7.17 -5.51 6.25
CA MET A 92 -7.42 -4.30 7.05
C MET A 92 -8.91 -4.08 7.29
N LYS A 93 -9.74 -4.34 6.27
CA LYS A 93 -11.19 -4.28 6.43
C LYS A 93 -11.68 -5.28 7.49
N GLU A 94 -11.15 -6.49 7.45
CA GLU A 94 -11.44 -7.52 8.45
C GLU A 94 -11.01 -7.10 9.86
N MET A 95 -9.91 -6.35 9.98
CA MET A 95 -9.43 -5.80 11.23
C MET A 95 -10.22 -4.59 11.70
N GLY A 96 -11.20 -4.13 10.93
CA GLY A 96 -12.09 -3.03 11.31
C GLY A 96 -11.71 -1.64 10.80
N TYR A 97 -10.70 -1.53 9.94
CA TYR A 97 -10.36 -0.24 9.34
C TYR A 97 -11.43 0.20 8.37
N LEU A 98 -11.89 1.44 8.48
CA LEU A 98 -13.07 1.94 7.77
C LEU A 98 -12.75 2.61 6.44
N ASN A 99 -11.56 3.18 6.30
CA ASN A 99 -11.20 4.02 5.16
C ASN A 99 -9.89 3.52 4.54
N VAL A 100 -9.99 2.51 3.68
CA VAL A 100 -8.82 1.91 3.01
C VAL A 100 -9.07 1.86 1.52
N GLN A 101 -8.16 2.45 0.76
CA GLN A 101 -8.19 2.42 -0.70
C GLN A 101 -6.84 1.95 -1.21
N SER A 102 -6.81 1.27 -2.35
CA SER A 102 -5.57 0.83 -2.97
C SER A 102 -5.42 1.42 -4.37
N ILE A 103 -4.17 1.63 -4.79
CA ILE A 103 -3.89 2.22 -6.11
C ILE A 103 -3.86 1.10 -7.15
N ALA A 104 -4.78 1.17 -8.11
CA ALA A 104 -4.83 0.25 -9.24
C ALA A 104 -3.55 0.43 -10.07
N GLY A 105 -2.87 -0.67 -10.40
CA GLY A 105 -1.61 -0.66 -11.11
C GLY A 105 -0.40 -0.34 -10.24
N GLY A 106 -0.59 0.11 -9.01
CA GLY A 106 0.43 0.29 -7.99
C GLY A 106 1.61 1.18 -8.38
N PHE A 107 2.78 0.84 -7.86
CA PHE A 107 4.01 1.59 -8.09
C PHE A 107 4.39 1.63 -9.58
N ASP A 108 4.16 0.54 -10.30
CA ASP A 108 4.49 0.49 -11.73
C ASP A 108 3.69 1.54 -12.51
N ALA A 109 2.39 1.65 -12.26
CA ALA A 109 1.53 2.65 -12.93
C ALA A 109 1.90 4.07 -12.50
N TRP A 110 2.23 4.27 -11.22
CA TRP A 110 2.67 5.56 -10.69
C TRP A 110 3.94 6.05 -11.39
N ALA A 111 4.95 5.19 -11.48
CA ALA A 111 6.23 5.52 -12.13
C ALA A 111 6.06 5.72 -13.64
N ALA A 112 5.24 4.89 -14.30
CA ALA A 112 4.96 5.01 -15.73
C ALA A 112 4.25 6.32 -16.07
N ALA A 113 3.47 6.86 -15.14
CA ALA A 113 2.81 8.15 -15.30
C ALA A 113 3.75 9.34 -15.06
N GLY A 114 5.01 9.08 -14.76
CA GLY A 114 6.01 10.13 -14.52
C GLY A 114 5.87 10.85 -13.18
N LYS A 115 5.18 10.24 -12.22
CA LYS A 115 4.94 10.85 -10.91
C LYS A 115 6.17 10.71 -10.01
N PRO A 116 6.31 11.56 -8.96
CA PRO A 116 7.52 11.58 -8.13
C PRO A 116 7.82 10.26 -7.44
N VAL A 117 9.10 9.89 -7.44
CA VAL A 117 9.62 8.70 -6.75
C VAL A 117 10.75 9.12 -5.84
N HIS A 118 10.70 8.71 -4.59
CA HIS A 118 11.78 8.92 -3.64
C HIS A 118 12.67 7.69 -3.59
N LYS A 119 13.99 7.90 -3.73
CA LYS A 119 14.98 6.84 -3.58
C LYS A 119 15.81 7.14 -2.34
N PRO A 120 15.65 6.34 -1.26
CA PRO A 120 16.44 6.57 -0.05
C PRO A 120 17.92 6.42 -0.33
N GLU A 121 18.74 7.26 0.29
CA GLU A 121 20.18 7.08 0.26
C GLU A 121 20.54 5.92 1.18
N LEU A 122 21.27 4.95 0.64
CA LEU A 122 21.83 3.87 1.43
C LEU A 122 23.19 4.31 1.97
N PRO A 123 23.56 3.90 3.21
CA PRO A 123 24.87 4.23 3.74
C PRO A 123 25.97 3.73 2.81
N ALA A 124 26.95 4.59 2.54
CA ALA A 124 28.14 4.19 1.82
C ALA A 124 29.07 3.45 2.76
N PHE A 125 29.48 2.26 2.37
CA PHE A 125 30.47 1.49 3.10
C PHE A 125 31.80 1.62 2.37
N GLU A 126 32.79 2.10 3.07
CA GLU A 126 34.14 2.24 2.56
C GLU A 126 35.06 1.25 3.25
#